data_b54e77ec68f4ff42b003d6da1327b753
#
_entry.id   b54e77ec68f4ff42b003d6da1327b753
#
_cell.length_a   1.000
_cell.length_b   1.000
_cell.length_c   1.000
_cell.angle_alpha   90.00
_cell.angle_beta   90.00
_cell.angle_gamma   90.00
#
_symmetry.space_group_name_H-M   'P 1'
#
loop_
_entity.id
_entity.type
_entity.pdbx_description
1 polymer ?
#
loop_
_entity_poly.entity_id
_entity_poly.type
_entity_poly.pdbx_seq_one_letter_code
_entity_poly.pdbx_strand_id
1 'polypeptide(L)'
;GEDGRGVGVQTARGPITARIVVLAGGLWTRDLAATVGVSVPLYAAEHVHVRSGSIGADVSGLPVLRDVDNSYYIRAENDALLLGAFEPRGISRSTSDIPDGGHATFSPDWPHIEDIRVAAESAVPALAKAGYGRFINAPESFTPDTALIMGETGEVEGLFVAAGMNSQGIIYAPGVGRELARWIVAGSPCFDSSAVDVQRFSPHQGNRRYLHERTRESLGRLYAMHWPGYQSQTARGVRRTPLHQRHVDAGAVMGELNGLERPLWFGGPALEDSYDFRRPGWHDVVGREHASVRDSVGVIDLSGFAKFEVAGADALDALQYAATADVDLPIDRATYTLFLNDHGGIEADGTVTRLAPDRFLVVTPTSSRHRMLWLLRRRSRDYAATVADLTSGTAVLGVFGPGSRELLARVSPHDWSAESHRYFAGRRVEIADGFAYALRVSFTGELGFEIYCDADVSANVLDALVAEGGDLGLARVGYLALDSLRLEKGYRHLGHDIGPCDDPISSGLDFAVGWKKDTTFAGRDALERRALMPSTRVIHVAMQDPSVRLWGEETVCIDGQQVGRLTSGAFGYTVGASVGLATVAADVDPDSARLSVRVRGDDQPARGSQAPFYDSAGSRVRG
;
A
#
# COMPACT_ATOMS: atom_id res chain seq x y z
N GLY A 1 17.84 14.71 -20.26
CA GLY A 1 18.99 14.25 -21.05
C GLY A 1 18.60 13.06 -21.91
N GLU A 2 19.38 12.75 -22.94
CA GLU A 2 19.09 11.66 -23.89
C GLU A 2 19.03 10.27 -23.22
N ASP A 3 19.65 10.11 -22.05
CA ASP A 3 19.72 8.84 -21.32
C ASP A 3 18.74 8.74 -20.13
N GLY A 4 17.70 9.58 -20.08
CA GLY A 4 16.76 9.58 -18.96
C GLY A 4 17.32 10.12 -17.62
N ARG A 5 18.48 10.78 -17.65
CA ARG A 5 19.10 11.42 -16.48
C ARG A 5 18.83 12.91 -16.43
N GLY A 6 18.60 13.44 -15.24
CA GLY A 6 18.60 14.87 -15.00
C GLY A 6 20.01 15.45 -15.17
N VAL A 7 20.15 16.51 -15.99
CA VAL A 7 21.45 17.18 -16.23
C VAL A 7 21.52 18.60 -15.68
N GLY A 8 20.45 19.08 -15.04
CA GLY A 8 20.38 20.40 -14.44
C GLY A 8 19.04 21.09 -14.65
N VAL A 9 19.00 22.39 -14.44
CA VAL A 9 17.82 23.24 -14.60
C VAL A 9 18.09 24.42 -15.53
N GLN A 10 17.11 24.79 -16.34
CA GLN A 10 17.11 26.02 -17.11
C GLN A 10 16.47 27.14 -16.31
N THR A 11 17.17 28.22 -16.10
CA THR A 11 16.67 29.40 -15.39
C THR A 11 16.63 30.65 -16.30
N ALA A 12 15.95 31.70 -15.85
CA ALA A 12 15.97 32.98 -16.55
C ALA A 12 17.39 33.59 -16.66
N ARG A 13 18.34 33.14 -15.84
CA ARG A 13 19.75 33.58 -15.85
C ARG A 13 20.68 32.62 -16.57
N GLY A 14 20.14 31.58 -17.23
CA GLY A 14 20.88 30.55 -17.95
C GLY A 14 20.79 29.16 -17.31
N PRO A 15 21.46 28.16 -17.91
CA PRO A 15 21.45 26.77 -17.42
C PRO A 15 22.33 26.62 -16.18
N ILE A 16 21.91 25.75 -15.27
CA ILE A 16 22.69 25.27 -14.13
C ILE A 16 22.83 23.76 -14.26
N THR A 17 24.05 23.29 -14.48
CA THR A 17 24.34 21.84 -14.58
C THR A 17 24.41 21.22 -13.19
N ALA A 18 23.73 20.10 -12.98
CA ALA A 18 23.75 19.34 -11.73
C ALA A 18 23.53 17.85 -12.01
N ARG A 19 24.16 16.99 -11.20
CA ARG A 19 23.91 15.53 -11.25
C ARG A 19 22.60 15.15 -10.58
N ILE A 20 22.15 15.94 -9.62
CA ILE A 20 20.96 15.75 -8.82
C ILE A 20 20.18 17.05 -8.79
N VAL A 21 18.89 16.96 -8.99
CA VAL A 21 17.95 18.07 -8.91
C VAL A 21 16.86 17.71 -7.91
N VAL A 22 16.55 18.62 -6.98
CA VAL A 22 15.45 18.45 -6.01
C VAL A 22 14.36 19.46 -6.32
N LEU A 23 13.15 18.96 -6.61
CA LEU A 23 11.96 19.77 -6.77
C LEU A 23 11.30 20.00 -5.40
N ALA A 24 11.45 21.20 -4.87
CA ALA A 24 10.85 21.67 -3.62
C ALA A 24 10.00 22.94 -3.83
N GLY A 25 9.27 22.98 -4.94
CA GLY A 25 8.51 24.16 -5.42
C GLY A 25 7.12 24.30 -4.78
N GLY A 26 6.83 23.62 -3.65
CA GLY A 26 5.52 23.68 -3.00
C GLY A 26 4.40 23.24 -3.97
N LEU A 27 3.34 24.01 -4.05
CA LEU A 27 2.18 23.71 -4.91
C LEU A 27 2.49 23.70 -6.43
N TRP A 28 3.59 24.34 -6.87
CA TRP A 28 4.03 24.35 -8.27
C TRP A 28 4.92 23.15 -8.66
N THR A 29 5.28 22.30 -7.70
CA THR A 29 6.13 21.11 -7.94
C THR A 29 5.54 20.20 -9.02
N ARG A 30 4.21 20.02 -9.03
CA ARG A 30 3.51 19.23 -10.06
C ARG A 30 3.76 19.76 -11.47
N ASP A 31 3.59 21.04 -11.68
CA ASP A 31 3.73 21.65 -13.01
C ASP A 31 5.21 21.66 -13.45
N LEU A 32 6.13 21.88 -12.52
CA LEU A 32 7.57 21.78 -12.79
C LEU A 32 7.96 20.35 -13.20
N ALA A 33 7.50 19.34 -12.47
CA ALA A 33 7.76 17.92 -12.77
C ALA A 33 7.19 17.51 -14.13
N ALA A 34 6.01 18.01 -14.47
CA ALA A 34 5.35 17.74 -15.77
C ALA A 34 6.17 18.23 -16.98
N THR A 35 7.02 19.26 -16.82
CA THR A 35 7.89 19.76 -17.91
C THR A 35 8.93 18.72 -18.37
N VAL A 36 9.21 17.72 -17.55
CA VAL A 36 10.14 16.63 -17.83
C VAL A 36 9.45 15.25 -17.85
N GLY A 37 8.11 15.23 -17.97
CA GLY A 37 7.33 14.00 -18.08
C GLY A 37 7.11 13.24 -16.78
N VAL A 38 7.40 13.85 -15.62
CA VAL A 38 7.22 13.24 -14.30
C VAL A 38 5.86 13.60 -13.71
N SER A 39 5.18 12.60 -13.16
CA SER A 39 3.88 12.75 -12.51
C SER A 39 4.05 12.91 -10.99
N VAL A 40 3.73 14.08 -10.46
CA VAL A 40 3.65 14.34 -9.01
C VAL A 40 2.21 14.64 -8.64
N PRO A 41 1.49 13.75 -7.95
CA PRO A 41 0.08 13.94 -7.58
C PRO A 41 -0.07 14.97 -6.46
N LEU A 42 -0.23 16.21 -6.84
CA LEU A 42 -0.30 17.36 -5.97
C LEU A 42 -1.31 18.38 -6.52
N TYR A 43 -2.19 18.92 -5.70
CA TYR A 43 -3.16 19.91 -6.14
C TYR A 43 -3.38 20.97 -5.06
N ALA A 44 -3.78 22.17 -5.48
CA ALA A 44 -4.05 23.25 -4.54
C ALA A 44 -5.49 23.19 -4.02
N ALA A 45 -5.69 23.62 -2.78
CA ALA A 45 -6.99 23.97 -2.22
C ALA A 45 -6.89 25.27 -1.45
N GLU A 46 -8.02 25.95 -1.33
CA GLU A 46 -8.18 27.05 -0.40
C GLU A 46 -8.01 26.55 1.02
N HIS A 47 -7.28 27.28 1.84
CA HIS A 47 -7.11 26.97 3.26
C HIS A 47 -7.20 28.24 4.09
N VAL A 48 -7.98 28.16 5.18
CA VAL A 48 -8.45 29.36 5.87
C VAL A 48 -7.87 29.44 7.28
N HIS A 49 -7.40 30.65 7.63
CA HIS A 49 -7.23 31.03 9.02
C HIS A 49 -7.70 32.47 9.27
N VAL A 50 -8.19 32.73 10.48
CA VAL A 50 -8.78 34.02 10.86
C VAL A 50 -8.17 34.48 12.17
N ARG A 51 -7.66 35.71 12.18
CA ARG A 51 -7.20 36.36 13.41
C ARG A 51 -8.33 37.09 14.09
N SER A 52 -8.50 36.89 15.40
CA SER A 52 -9.45 37.66 16.20
C SER A 52 -9.00 39.12 16.39
N GLY A 53 -9.89 39.97 16.90
CA GLY A 53 -9.50 41.20 17.57
C GLY A 53 -8.68 40.91 18.84
N SER A 54 -8.27 41.99 19.53
CA SER A 54 -7.56 41.84 20.83
C SER A 54 -8.45 41.13 21.86
N ILE A 55 -7.90 40.16 22.55
CA ILE A 55 -8.61 39.45 23.64
C ILE A 55 -8.62 40.26 24.92
N GLY A 56 -7.79 41.32 25.00
CA GLY A 56 -7.69 42.15 26.20
C GLY A 56 -6.97 41.49 27.39
N ALA A 57 -6.27 40.41 27.14
CA ALA A 57 -5.45 39.66 28.11
C ALA A 57 -4.18 39.15 27.43
N ASP A 58 -3.16 38.88 28.22
CA ASP A 58 -1.94 38.19 27.73
C ASP A 58 -2.27 36.72 27.42
N VAL A 59 -2.18 36.34 26.15
CA VAL A 59 -2.41 34.99 25.65
C VAL A 59 -1.13 34.31 25.18
N SER A 60 0.02 34.99 25.26
CA SER A 60 1.29 34.50 24.70
C SER A 60 1.78 33.17 25.25
N GLY A 61 1.41 32.83 26.49
CA GLY A 61 1.77 31.57 27.15
C GLY A 61 0.79 30.42 26.95
N LEU A 62 -0.28 30.62 26.17
CA LEU A 62 -1.27 29.56 25.98
C LEU A 62 -0.76 28.48 25.01
N PRO A 63 -1.02 27.20 25.31
CA PRO A 63 -0.76 26.12 24.34
C PRO A 63 -1.69 26.23 23.15
N VAL A 64 -1.33 25.58 22.04
CA VAL A 64 -2.23 25.41 20.91
C VAL A 64 -3.37 24.48 21.32
N LEU A 65 -4.61 24.97 21.18
CA LEU A 65 -5.81 24.14 21.28
C LEU A 65 -6.08 23.53 19.92
N ARG A 66 -6.29 22.23 19.87
CA ARG A 66 -6.68 21.51 18.66
C ARG A 66 -7.95 20.70 18.95
N ASP A 67 -9.01 21.01 18.19
CA ASP A 67 -10.29 20.30 18.25
C ASP A 67 -10.46 19.53 16.94
N VAL A 68 -10.19 18.22 17.00
CA VAL A 68 -10.24 17.35 15.82
C VAL A 68 -11.66 17.00 15.41
N ASP A 69 -12.59 16.94 16.37
CA ASP A 69 -13.99 16.62 16.11
C ASP A 69 -14.71 17.74 15.38
N ASN A 70 -14.33 19.00 15.67
CA ASN A 70 -14.88 20.19 15.05
C ASN A 70 -13.93 20.83 14.00
N SER A 71 -12.84 20.14 13.64
CA SER A 71 -11.96 20.48 12.51
C SER A 71 -11.29 21.85 12.58
N TYR A 72 -10.80 22.27 13.77
CA TYR A 72 -10.07 23.53 13.93
C TYR A 72 -8.91 23.45 14.94
N TYR A 73 -8.05 24.45 14.86
CA TYR A 73 -7.11 24.77 15.92
C TYR A 73 -7.17 26.25 16.29
N ILE A 74 -6.80 26.56 17.53
CA ILE A 74 -6.65 27.92 18.02
C ILE A 74 -5.26 28.08 18.62
N ARG A 75 -4.55 29.13 18.22
CA ARG A 75 -3.26 29.48 18.82
C ARG A 75 -3.19 30.96 19.17
N ALA A 76 -2.36 31.29 20.15
CA ALA A 76 -2.04 32.67 20.47
C ALA A 76 -1.25 33.35 19.34
N GLU A 77 -1.57 34.59 19.07
CA GLU A 77 -0.84 35.47 18.16
C GLU A 77 -0.80 36.90 18.76
N ASN A 78 0.28 37.20 19.49
CA ASN A 78 0.41 38.41 20.30
C ASN A 78 -0.74 38.55 21.34
N ASP A 79 -1.56 39.57 21.21
CA ASP A 79 -2.73 39.87 22.08
C ASP A 79 -4.06 39.29 21.52
N ALA A 80 -3.99 38.47 20.49
CA ALA A 80 -5.15 37.91 19.78
C ALA A 80 -5.05 36.39 19.68
N LEU A 81 -6.11 35.74 19.21
CA LEU A 81 -6.17 34.36 18.86
C LEU A 81 -6.28 34.18 17.36
N LEU A 82 -5.59 33.18 16.82
CA LEU A 82 -5.73 32.75 15.44
C LEU A 82 -6.51 31.44 15.42
N LEU A 83 -7.66 31.46 14.74
CA LEU A 83 -8.48 30.30 14.41
C LEU A 83 -8.06 29.79 13.04
N GLY A 84 -7.55 28.54 12.94
CA GLY A 84 -7.27 27.84 11.69
C GLY A 84 -8.31 26.76 11.45
N ALA A 85 -8.89 26.75 10.26
CA ALA A 85 -9.92 25.79 9.86
C ALA A 85 -9.29 24.62 9.08
N PHE A 86 -9.84 23.41 9.26
CA PHE A 86 -9.56 22.23 8.44
C PHE A 86 -10.89 21.70 7.91
N GLU A 87 -11.43 22.43 6.97
CA GLU A 87 -12.78 22.24 6.45
C GLU A 87 -13.02 20.78 6.01
N PRO A 88 -14.10 20.13 6.46
CA PRO A 88 -14.38 18.73 6.12
C PRO A 88 -14.45 18.47 4.61
N ARG A 89 -14.73 19.51 3.83
CA ARG A 89 -14.73 19.50 2.37
C ARG A 89 -14.04 20.74 1.82
N GLY A 90 -12.81 20.57 1.34
CA GLY A 90 -12.02 21.67 0.80
C GLY A 90 -12.53 22.22 -0.55
N ILE A 91 -12.09 23.41 -0.90
CA ILE A 91 -12.30 24.04 -2.21
C ILE A 91 -11.02 23.90 -3.02
N SER A 92 -11.00 22.97 -3.95
CA SER A 92 -9.81 22.72 -4.81
C SER A 92 -9.65 23.82 -5.87
N ARG A 93 -8.38 24.17 -6.16
CA ARG A 93 -7.99 25.19 -7.15
C ARG A 93 -6.92 24.67 -8.09
N SER A 94 -7.01 25.05 -9.38
CA SER A 94 -5.89 24.84 -10.29
C SER A 94 -4.79 25.87 -9.99
N THR A 95 -3.53 25.51 -10.25
CA THR A 95 -2.42 26.48 -10.20
C THR A 95 -2.61 27.63 -11.17
N SER A 96 -3.33 27.41 -12.29
CA SER A 96 -3.72 28.47 -13.23
C SER A 96 -4.70 29.51 -12.66
N ASP A 97 -5.41 29.17 -11.60
CA ASP A 97 -6.39 30.06 -10.94
C ASP A 97 -5.75 30.91 -9.83
N ILE A 98 -4.45 30.66 -9.57
CA ILE A 98 -3.70 31.37 -8.53
C ILE A 98 -3.07 32.61 -9.15
N PRO A 99 -3.35 33.80 -8.63
CA PRO A 99 -2.76 35.04 -9.15
C PRO A 99 -1.22 35.03 -9.10
N ASP A 100 -0.59 35.57 -10.12
CA ASP A 100 0.85 35.80 -10.13
C ASP A 100 1.27 36.77 -9.05
N GLY A 101 2.42 36.53 -8.40
CA GLY A 101 3.01 37.53 -7.47
C GLY A 101 3.34 37.05 -6.06
N GLY A 102 3.29 35.75 -5.77
CA GLY A 102 3.93 35.15 -4.57
C GLY A 102 3.16 35.24 -3.25
N HIS A 103 2.09 36.02 -3.15
CA HIS A 103 1.21 36.14 -1.97
C HIS A 103 -0.28 36.13 -2.36
N ALA A 104 -0.65 35.11 -3.14
CA ALA A 104 -2.02 34.94 -3.58
C ALA A 104 -2.96 34.64 -2.40
N THR A 105 -4.04 35.40 -2.30
CA THR A 105 -5.15 35.15 -1.40
C THR A 105 -6.46 35.17 -2.18
N PHE A 106 -7.41 34.37 -1.75
CA PHE A 106 -8.79 34.41 -2.25
C PHE A 106 -9.67 35.31 -1.38
N SER A 107 -10.86 35.58 -1.86
CA SER A 107 -11.86 36.37 -1.09
C SER A 107 -12.24 35.61 0.20
N PRO A 108 -12.55 36.32 1.29
CA PRO A 108 -13.11 35.74 2.49
C PRO A 108 -14.39 34.94 2.20
N ASP A 109 -14.45 33.70 2.65
CA ASP A 109 -15.62 32.82 2.54
C ASP A 109 -16.07 32.39 3.94
N TRP A 110 -16.80 33.27 4.62
CA TRP A 110 -17.33 33.02 5.95
C TRP A 110 -18.35 31.87 5.98
N PRO A 111 -19.31 31.78 5.02
CA PRO A 111 -20.24 30.65 4.97
C PRO A 111 -19.55 29.28 4.95
N HIS A 112 -18.39 29.17 4.30
CA HIS A 112 -17.66 27.92 4.19
C HIS A 112 -17.10 27.41 5.53
N ILE A 113 -16.78 28.29 6.46
CA ILE A 113 -16.24 27.95 7.79
C ILE A 113 -17.20 28.24 8.94
N GLU A 114 -18.49 28.48 8.65
CA GLU A 114 -19.47 28.91 9.67
C GLU A 114 -19.61 27.92 10.82
N ASP A 115 -19.75 26.62 10.52
CA ASP A 115 -19.88 25.59 11.56
C ASP A 115 -18.63 25.53 12.45
N ILE A 116 -17.45 25.64 11.84
CA ILE A 116 -16.15 25.67 12.55
C ILE A 116 -16.08 26.92 13.45
N ARG A 117 -16.48 28.08 12.93
CA ARG A 117 -16.51 29.34 13.68
C ARG A 117 -17.41 29.22 14.90
N VAL A 118 -18.63 28.72 14.72
CA VAL A 118 -19.61 28.54 15.82
C VAL A 118 -19.08 27.57 16.89
N ALA A 119 -18.49 26.45 16.48
CA ALA A 119 -17.89 25.51 17.42
C ALA A 119 -16.71 26.12 18.19
N ALA A 120 -15.82 26.85 17.51
CA ALA A 120 -14.69 27.51 18.12
C ALA A 120 -15.13 28.61 19.12
N GLU A 121 -16.15 29.40 18.80
CA GLU A 121 -16.72 30.42 19.70
C GLU A 121 -17.42 29.80 20.92
N SER A 122 -18.04 28.64 20.75
CA SER A 122 -18.62 27.88 21.85
C SER A 122 -17.56 27.40 22.83
N ALA A 123 -16.44 26.89 22.32
CA ALA A 123 -15.31 26.41 23.14
C ALA A 123 -14.50 27.55 23.76
N VAL A 124 -14.34 28.66 23.02
CA VAL A 124 -13.58 29.86 23.44
C VAL A 124 -14.42 31.12 23.24
N PRO A 125 -15.34 31.45 24.19
CA PRO A 125 -16.26 32.56 24.05
C PRO A 125 -15.58 33.94 23.89
N ALA A 126 -14.31 34.05 24.21
CA ALA A 126 -13.51 35.24 24.00
C ALA A 126 -13.39 35.61 22.50
N LEU A 127 -13.43 34.63 21.60
CA LEU A 127 -13.41 34.85 20.14
C LEU A 127 -14.63 35.66 19.68
N ALA A 128 -15.83 35.27 20.10
CA ALA A 128 -17.06 35.97 19.76
C ALA A 128 -17.06 37.42 20.28
N LYS A 129 -16.51 37.64 21.50
CA LYS A 129 -16.42 38.99 22.12
C LYS A 129 -15.39 39.87 21.42
N ALA A 130 -14.25 39.32 21.04
CA ALA A 130 -13.19 40.08 20.36
C ALA A 130 -13.54 40.38 18.91
N GLY A 131 -14.44 39.61 18.31
CA GLY A 131 -14.72 39.63 16.88
C GLY A 131 -13.52 39.16 16.04
N TYR A 132 -13.65 39.31 14.73
CA TYR A 132 -12.63 38.88 13.78
C TYR A 132 -12.10 40.05 12.96
N GLY A 133 -10.79 40.07 12.77
CA GLY A 133 -10.09 41.09 11.98
C GLY A 133 -9.66 40.55 10.62
N ARG A 134 -8.47 39.93 10.56
CA ARG A 134 -7.86 39.49 9.31
C ARG A 134 -8.31 38.07 8.97
N PHE A 135 -9.04 37.92 7.85
CA PHE A 135 -9.35 36.65 7.22
C PHE A 135 -8.29 36.35 6.15
N ILE A 136 -7.63 35.23 6.23
CA ILE A 136 -6.69 34.78 5.21
C ILE A 136 -7.25 33.50 4.62
N ASN A 137 -7.50 33.53 3.31
CA ASN A 137 -7.82 32.37 2.48
C ASN A 137 -6.74 32.25 1.42
N ALA A 138 -5.88 31.26 1.53
CA ALA A 138 -4.70 31.14 0.69
C ALA A 138 -4.60 29.72 0.07
N PRO A 139 -3.97 29.58 -1.11
CA PRO A 139 -3.77 28.26 -1.71
C PRO A 139 -2.68 27.49 -0.97
N GLU A 140 -3.00 26.27 -0.58
CA GLU A 140 -2.03 25.29 -0.08
C GLU A 140 -2.07 24.00 -0.90
N SER A 141 -1.00 23.18 -0.80
CA SER A 141 -0.86 21.96 -1.58
C SER A 141 -1.25 20.72 -0.78
N PHE A 142 -2.07 19.87 -1.41
CA PHE A 142 -2.55 18.62 -0.83
C PHE A 142 -2.30 17.43 -1.77
N THR A 143 -2.07 16.28 -1.17
CA THR A 143 -1.86 14.99 -1.84
C THR A 143 -3.13 14.14 -1.78
N PRO A 144 -3.30 13.15 -2.67
CA PRO A 144 -4.49 12.31 -2.68
C PRO A 144 -4.71 11.47 -1.41
N ASP A 145 -3.65 11.14 -0.70
CA ASP A 145 -3.64 10.24 0.45
C ASP A 145 -3.28 10.94 1.78
N THR A 146 -3.13 12.26 1.76
CA THR A 146 -2.75 13.09 2.91
C THR A 146 -1.32 12.89 3.44
N ALA A 147 -0.52 12.02 2.85
CA ALA A 147 0.89 11.88 3.18
C ALA A 147 1.77 12.78 2.28
N LEU A 148 2.87 13.28 2.82
CA LEU A 148 3.83 14.08 2.05
C LEU A 148 4.46 13.27 0.90
N ILE A 149 5.06 13.95 -0.07
CA ILE A 149 5.76 13.32 -1.19
C ILE A 149 7.24 13.62 -1.10
N MET A 150 8.10 12.58 -1.08
CA MET A 150 9.54 12.72 -1.19
C MET A 150 10.16 11.53 -1.92
N GLY A 151 11.39 11.68 -2.40
CA GLY A 151 12.16 10.60 -2.99
C GLY A 151 12.54 10.81 -4.45
N GLU A 152 13.26 9.84 -5.01
CA GLU A 152 13.67 9.83 -6.41
C GLU A 152 12.50 9.45 -7.31
N THR A 153 12.34 10.17 -8.43
CA THR A 153 11.27 9.87 -9.40
C THR A 153 11.61 8.61 -10.21
N GLY A 154 10.57 7.85 -10.57
CA GLY A 154 10.76 6.62 -11.36
C GLY A 154 11.08 6.87 -12.83
N GLU A 155 10.74 8.06 -13.35
CA GLU A 155 10.87 8.42 -14.76
C GLU A 155 12.21 9.08 -15.10
N VAL A 156 12.81 9.81 -14.14
CA VAL A 156 14.04 10.58 -14.39
C VAL A 156 15.02 10.34 -13.24
N GLU A 157 16.13 9.68 -13.55
CA GLU A 157 17.20 9.42 -12.59
C GLU A 157 17.86 10.71 -12.12
N GLY A 158 18.14 10.80 -10.81
CA GLY A 158 18.72 11.98 -10.18
C GLY A 158 17.75 13.14 -9.99
N LEU A 159 16.48 12.96 -10.32
CA LEU A 159 15.43 13.93 -10.02
C LEU A 159 14.68 13.50 -8.77
N PHE A 160 14.77 14.31 -7.72
CA PHE A 160 14.11 14.09 -6.44
C PHE A 160 13.00 15.09 -6.21
N VAL A 161 12.02 14.71 -5.41
CA VAL A 161 10.88 15.55 -5.02
C VAL A 161 10.83 15.68 -3.49
N ALA A 162 10.46 16.86 -3.00
CA ALA A 162 10.06 17.13 -1.61
C ALA A 162 8.91 18.13 -1.63
N ALA A 163 7.67 17.64 -1.55
CA ALA A 163 6.47 18.47 -1.73
C ALA A 163 5.24 17.87 -1.03
N GLY A 164 4.10 18.54 -1.12
CA GLY A 164 2.83 18.01 -0.65
C GLY A 164 2.77 17.83 0.87
N MET A 165 3.25 18.79 1.63
CA MET A 165 3.32 18.69 3.09
C MET A 165 1.95 18.86 3.79
N ASN A 166 0.86 19.02 3.05
CA ASN A 166 -0.52 19.03 3.55
C ASN A 166 -0.69 19.98 4.76
N SER A 167 -0.38 21.26 4.58
CA SER A 167 -0.44 22.31 5.60
C SER A 167 0.54 22.16 6.78
N GLN A 168 1.44 21.17 6.75
CA GLN A 168 2.39 20.90 7.83
C GLN A 168 3.85 21.15 7.43
N GLY A 169 4.08 21.97 6.38
CA GLY A 169 5.40 22.19 5.79
C GLY A 169 6.45 22.70 6.78
N ILE A 170 6.09 23.61 7.68
CA ILE A 170 7.02 24.17 8.67
C ILE A 170 7.51 23.09 9.64
N ILE A 171 6.64 22.20 10.09
CA ILE A 171 6.97 21.11 11.02
C ILE A 171 7.79 20.02 10.32
N TYR A 172 7.43 19.65 9.09
CA TYR A 172 8.07 18.54 8.38
C TYR A 172 9.38 18.92 7.69
N ALA A 173 9.55 20.17 7.26
CA ALA A 173 10.68 20.57 6.43
C ALA A 173 12.06 20.17 6.98
N PRO A 174 12.39 20.33 8.28
CA PRO A 174 13.71 19.93 8.80
C PRO A 174 13.93 18.41 8.71
N GLY A 175 12.90 17.61 9.04
CA GLY A 175 12.94 16.14 8.95
C GLY A 175 13.07 15.66 7.51
N VAL A 176 12.21 16.15 6.63
CA VAL A 176 12.23 15.84 5.19
C VAL A 176 13.57 16.21 4.56
N GLY A 177 14.08 17.41 4.83
CA GLY A 177 15.38 17.85 4.30
C GLY A 177 16.54 16.96 4.75
N ARG A 178 16.56 16.57 6.03
CA ARG A 178 17.57 15.67 6.59
C ARG A 178 17.51 14.26 5.95
N GLU A 179 16.34 13.66 5.91
CA GLU A 179 16.20 12.29 5.41
C GLU A 179 16.37 12.21 3.89
N LEU A 180 15.92 13.24 3.15
CA LEU A 180 16.16 13.30 1.71
C LEU A 180 17.65 13.49 1.38
N ALA A 181 18.37 14.32 2.14
CA ALA A 181 19.80 14.47 1.96
C ALA A 181 20.56 13.16 2.24
N ARG A 182 20.16 12.42 3.30
CA ARG A 182 20.70 11.08 3.58
C ARG A 182 20.42 10.09 2.46
N TRP A 183 19.20 10.06 1.95
CA TRP A 183 18.82 9.22 0.82
C TRP A 183 19.67 9.51 -0.41
N ILE A 184 19.82 10.78 -0.78
CA ILE A 184 20.66 11.21 -1.91
C ILE A 184 22.11 10.75 -1.77
N VAL A 185 22.68 10.86 -0.58
CA VAL A 185 24.09 10.48 -0.32
C VAL A 185 24.26 8.95 -0.27
N ALA A 186 23.33 8.24 0.33
CA ALA A 186 23.39 6.79 0.49
C ALA A 186 22.88 6.00 -0.73
N GLY A 187 22.17 6.67 -1.67
CA GLY A 187 21.56 6.03 -2.85
C GLY A 187 20.21 5.35 -2.59
N SER A 188 19.84 5.18 -1.32
CA SER A 188 18.54 4.62 -0.90
C SER A 188 18.14 5.19 0.47
N PRO A 189 16.83 5.16 0.84
CA PRO A 189 16.39 5.67 2.13
C PRO A 189 16.87 4.79 3.29
N CYS A 190 17.16 5.43 4.44
CA CYS A 190 17.54 4.74 5.68
C CYS A 190 16.33 4.55 6.63
N PHE A 191 15.12 4.74 6.13
CA PHE A 191 13.85 4.61 6.86
C PHE A 191 12.81 3.98 5.94
N ASP A 192 11.69 3.51 6.49
CA ASP A 192 10.56 3.06 5.67
C ASP A 192 9.92 4.24 4.93
N SER A 193 10.21 4.34 3.65
CA SER A 193 9.71 5.40 2.77
C SER A 193 8.37 5.08 2.12
N SER A 194 7.79 3.90 2.32
CA SER A 194 6.63 3.41 1.60
C SER A 194 5.45 4.38 1.60
N ALA A 195 5.20 5.03 2.75
CA ALA A 195 4.10 5.98 2.91
C ALA A 195 4.37 7.36 2.27
N VAL A 196 5.62 7.68 1.93
CA VAL A 196 6.00 9.03 1.45
C VAL A 196 6.71 9.02 0.09
N ASP A 197 7.13 7.86 -0.41
CA ASP A 197 7.81 7.73 -1.69
C ASP A 197 6.93 8.22 -2.83
N VAL A 198 7.46 9.08 -3.71
CA VAL A 198 6.74 9.57 -4.90
C VAL A 198 6.27 8.42 -5.80
N GLN A 199 6.97 7.31 -5.82
CA GLN A 199 6.66 6.13 -6.64
C GLN A 199 5.49 5.29 -6.10
N ARG A 200 4.91 5.62 -4.94
CA ARG A 200 3.68 4.97 -4.44
C ARG A 200 2.45 5.27 -5.28
N PHE A 201 2.47 6.34 -6.05
CA PHE A 201 1.33 6.77 -6.86
C PHE A 201 1.33 6.14 -8.25
N SER A 202 0.13 5.83 -8.73
CA SER A 202 -0.08 5.48 -10.14
C SER A 202 -0.22 6.74 -11.00
N PRO A 203 0.20 6.75 -12.27
CA PRO A 203 0.19 7.95 -13.13
C PRO A 203 -1.17 8.64 -13.26
N HIS A 204 -2.29 7.87 -13.24
CA HIS A 204 -3.64 8.45 -13.33
C HIS A 204 -3.99 9.33 -12.12
N GLN A 205 -3.36 9.12 -10.96
CA GLN A 205 -3.56 9.95 -9.77
C GLN A 205 -2.96 11.35 -9.93
N GLY A 206 -2.08 11.57 -10.91
CA GLY A 206 -1.63 12.88 -11.36
C GLY A 206 -2.60 13.61 -12.30
N ASN A 207 -3.72 12.99 -12.71
CA ASN A 207 -4.72 13.61 -13.58
C ASN A 207 -5.44 14.77 -12.88
N ARG A 208 -5.62 15.92 -13.57
CA ARG A 208 -6.23 17.13 -13.00
C ARG A 208 -7.64 16.91 -12.46
N ARG A 209 -8.48 16.15 -13.18
CA ARG A 209 -9.86 15.89 -12.75
C ARG A 209 -9.87 15.00 -11.50
N TYR A 210 -9.04 13.96 -11.48
CA TYR A 210 -8.87 13.11 -10.29
C TYR A 210 -8.43 13.93 -9.09
N LEU A 211 -7.38 14.76 -9.24
CA LEU A 211 -6.84 15.58 -8.17
C LEU A 211 -7.85 16.63 -7.69
N HIS A 212 -8.57 17.29 -8.62
CA HIS A 212 -9.61 18.25 -8.27
C HIS A 212 -10.66 17.66 -7.33
N GLU A 213 -11.16 16.46 -7.63
CA GLU A 213 -12.17 15.79 -6.79
C GLU A 213 -11.58 15.25 -5.48
N ARG A 214 -10.42 14.59 -5.56
CA ARG A 214 -9.79 13.95 -4.39
C ARG A 214 -9.29 14.98 -3.36
N THR A 215 -8.73 16.10 -3.78
CA THR A 215 -8.22 17.15 -2.89
C THR A 215 -9.32 17.77 -2.03
N ARG A 216 -10.57 17.83 -2.51
CA ARG A 216 -11.72 18.30 -1.73
C ARG A 216 -11.99 17.43 -0.49
N GLU A 217 -11.70 16.15 -0.56
CA GLU A 217 -11.81 15.20 0.55
C GLU A 217 -10.54 15.21 1.41
N SER A 218 -9.36 15.24 0.77
CA SER A 218 -8.06 15.09 1.44
C SER A 218 -7.84 16.16 2.51
N LEU A 219 -8.28 17.40 2.29
CA LEU A 219 -8.12 18.50 3.26
C LEU A 219 -8.82 18.15 4.58
N GLY A 220 -10.10 17.77 4.54
CA GLY A 220 -10.86 17.42 5.74
C GLY A 220 -10.32 16.18 6.48
N ARG A 221 -9.73 15.25 5.74
CA ARG A 221 -9.14 14.04 6.33
C ARG A 221 -7.95 14.31 7.24
N LEU A 222 -7.27 15.44 7.15
CA LEU A 222 -6.16 15.79 8.04
C LEU A 222 -6.57 15.89 9.52
N TYR A 223 -7.83 16.16 9.79
CA TYR A 223 -8.41 16.21 11.14
C TYR A 223 -9.33 15.02 11.45
N ALA A 224 -9.69 14.23 10.46
CA ALA A 224 -10.47 13.01 10.70
C ALA A 224 -9.62 11.90 11.35
N MET A 225 -10.27 10.93 11.97
CA MET A 225 -9.61 9.72 12.45
C MET A 225 -9.02 8.93 11.28
N HIS A 226 -7.73 8.60 11.38
CA HIS A 226 -7.01 7.86 10.33
C HIS A 226 -7.16 6.34 10.55
N TRP A 227 -8.33 5.81 10.25
CA TRP A 227 -8.59 4.38 10.34
C TRP A 227 -7.78 3.61 9.30
N PRO A 228 -7.14 2.48 9.67
CA PRO A 228 -6.54 1.58 8.69
C PRO A 228 -7.57 1.09 7.68
N GLY A 229 -7.18 0.99 6.41
CA GLY A 229 -8.07 0.53 5.34
C GLY A 229 -9.19 1.50 4.94
N TYR A 230 -9.15 2.75 5.43
CA TYR A 230 -10.13 3.79 5.04
C TYR A 230 -10.23 3.91 3.52
N GLN A 231 -11.47 3.95 3.01
CA GLN A 231 -11.77 4.07 1.61
C GLN A 231 -12.23 5.48 1.26
N SER A 232 -11.45 6.20 0.46
CA SER A 232 -11.85 7.52 -0.05
C SER A 232 -13.15 7.42 -0.83
N GLN A 233 -13.99 8.46 -0.73
CA GLN A 233 -15.32 8.49 -1.35
C GLN A 233 -15.31 9.21 -2.71
N THR A 234 -14.36 10.12 -2.92
CA THR A 234 -14.23 10.90 -4.15
C THR A 234 -13.29 10.25 -5.17
N ALA A 235 -13.42 10.62 -6.42
CA ALA A 235 -12.58 10.15 -7.55
C ALA A 235 -12.44 8.62 -7.61
N ARG A 236 -13.52 7.88 -7.29
CA ARG A 236 -13.61 6.42 -7.32
C ARG A 236 -13.81 5.90 -8.75
N GLY A 237 -13.49 4.64 -8.95
CA GLY A 237 -13.75 3.93 -10.20
C GLY A 237 -12.92 4.39 -11.39
N VAL A 238 -11.81 5.09 -11.19
CA VAL A 238 -10.97 5.62 -12.28
C VAL A 238 -10.14 4.51 -12.91
N ARG A 239 -9.49 3.68 -12.09
CA ARG A 239 -8.74 2.52 -12.54
C ARG A 239 -9.44 1.24 -12.06
N ARG A 240 -9.75 0.35 -13.00
CA ARG A 240 -10.57 -0.84 -12.78
C ARG A 240 -9.87 -2.07 -13.34
N THR A 241 -10.12 -3.23 -12.73
CA THR A 241 -9.76 -4.50 -13.37
C THR A 241 -10.70 -4.78 -14.55
N PRO A 242 -10.33 -5.66 -15.50
CA PRO A 242 -11.23 -6.07 -16.57
C PRO A 242 -12.54 -6.68 -16.07
N LEU A 243 -12.53 -7.24 -14.87
CA LEU A 243 -13.65 -7.93 -14.23
C LEU A 243 -14.53 -7.04 -13.35
N HIS A 244 -14.16 -5.77 -13.21
CA HIS A 244 -14.80 -4.83 -12.26
C HIS A 244 -16.34 -4.84 -12.34
N GLN A 245 -16.91 -4.72 -13.55
CA GLN A 245 -18.38 -4.65 -13.69
C GLN A 245 -19.05 -5.96 -13.26
N ARG A 246 -18.45 -7.12 -13.57
CA ARG A 246 -18.95 -8.43 -13.13
C ARG A 246 -18.94 -8.60 -11.62
N HIS A 247 -17.99 -7.98 -10.94
CA HIS A 247 -17.96 -7.97 -9.49
C HIS A 247 -19.04 -7.07 -8.90
N VAL A 248 -19.23 -5.87 -9.46
CA VAL A 248 -20.30 -4.95 -9.06
C VAL A 248 -21.67 -5.61 -9.25
N ASP A 249 -21.92 -6.23 -10.41
CA ASP A 249 -23.18 -6.92 -10.72
C ASP A 249 -23.44 -8.12 -9.79
N ALA A 250 -22.36 -8.73 -9.27
CA ALA A 250 -22.43 -9.80 -8.27
C ALA A 250 -22.56 -9.30 -6.82
N GLY A 251 -22.72 -8.00 -6.60
CA GLY A 251 -22.88 -7.40 -5.27
C GLY A 251 -21.58 -7.16 -4.51
N ALA A 252 -20.44 -7.02 -5.22
CA ALA A 252 -19.20 -6.65 -4.59
C ALA A 252 -19.25 -5.23 -4.03
N VAL A 253 -18.75 -5.06 -2.81
CA VAL A 253 -18.34 -3.76 -2.28
C VAL A 253 -16.90 -3.52 -2.68
N MET A 254 -16.68 -2.46 -3.48
CA MET A 254 -15.37 -2.16 -4.05
C MET A 254 -14.56 -1.26 -3.12
N GLY A 255 -13.27 -1.54 -3.02
CA GLY A 255 -12.30 -0.69 -2.37
C GLY A 255 -11.15 -0.33 -3.30
N GLU A 256 -10.39 0.70 -2.93
CA GLU A 256 -9.26 1.19 -3.70
C GLU A 256 -7.93 0.84 -3.02
N LEU A 257 -6.97 0.34 -3.79
CA LEU A 257 -5.56 0.25 -3.39
C LEU A 257 -4.71 0.89 -4.50
N ASN A 258 -3.93 1.92 -4.17
CA ASN A 258 -3.10 2.66 -5.13
C ASN A 258 -3.88 3.10 -6.37
N GLY A 259 -5.12 3.55 -6.17
CA GLY A 259 -6.03 3.98 -7.22
C GLY A 259 -6.66 2.87 -8.05
N LEU A 260 -6.43 1.59 -7.74
CA LEU A 260 -7.08 0.46 -8.41
C LEU A 260 -8.25 -0.07 -7.58
N GLU A 261 -9.43 -0.12 -8.18
CA GLU A 261 -10.63 -0.73 -7.59
C GLU A 261 -10.53 -2.25 -7.56
N ARG A 262 -10.86 -2.84 -6.40
CA ARG A 262 -10.89 -4.29 -6.19
C ARG A 262 -12.03 -4.69 -5.25
N PRO A 263 -12.61 -5.90 -5.36
CA PRO A 263 -13.67 -6.34 -4.44
C PRO A 263 -13.11 -6.51 -3.02
N LEU A 264 -13.71 -5.87 -2.04
CA LEU A 264 -13.40 -6.09 -0.62
C LEU A 264 -14.18 -7.29 -0.06
N TRP A 265 -15.49 -7.36 -0.34
CA TRP A 265 -16.38 -8.49 -0.04
C TRP A 265 -17.59 -8.51 -0.97
N PHE A 266 -18.36 -9.62 -0.96
CA PHE A 266 -19.57 -9.80 -1.77
C PHE A 266 -20.80 -9.94 -0.87
N GLY A 267 -21.57 -8.88 -0.66
CA GLY A 267 -22.73 -8.87 0.22
C GLY A 267 -23.58 -7.61 0.10
N GLY A 268 -23.22 -6.76 -0.85
CA GLY A 268 -23.88 -5.49 -1.11
C GLY A 268 -23.50 -4.38 -0.13
N PRO A 269 -23.81 -3.12 -0.48
CA PRO A 269 -23.36 -1.93 0.24
C PRO A 269 -24.02 -1.71 1.61
N ALA A 270 -25.10 -2.44 1.93
CA ALA A 270 -25.79 -2.32 3.21
C ALA A 270 -24.94 -2.79 4.43
N LEU A 271 -23.78 -3.40 4.17
CA LEU A 271 -22.87 -3.95 5.17
C LEU A 271 -21.60 -3.10 5.29
N GLU A 272 -21.71 -1.79 5.33
CA GLU A 272 -20.56 -0.88 5.43
C GLU A 272 -19.74 -1.10 6.70
N ASP A 273 -18.43 -0.77 6.63
CA ASP A 273 -17.57 -0.76 7.81
C ASP A 273 -17.86 0.52 8.63
N SER A 274 -18.12 0.34 9.91
CA SER A 274 -18.35 1.45 10.84
C SER A 274 -17.05 2.18 11.22
N TYR A 275 -15.88 1.68 10.83
CA TYR A 275 -14.57 2.19 11.27
C TYR A 275 -14.51 2.40 12.79
N ASP A 276 -14.78 1.35 13.54
CA ASP A 276 -14.68 1.32 15.00
C ASP A 276 -14.13 -0.04 15.48
N PHE A 277 -14.07 -0.25 16.80
CA PHE A 277 -13.58 -1.50 17.39
C PHE A 277 -14.67 -2.58 17.58
N ARG A 278 -15.88 -2.33 17.10
CA ARG A 278 -16.96 -3.32 17.12
C ARG A 278 -16.81 -4.30 15.95
N ARG A 279 -17.55 -5.38 16.02
CA ARG A 279 -17.66 -6.35 14.92
C ARG A 279 -18.30 -5.66 13.72
N PRO A 280 -17.63 -5.62 12.55
CA PRO A 280 -18.15 -4.91 11.38
C PRO A 280 -19.31 -5.65 10.74
N GLY A 281 -20.19 -4.93 10.03
CA GLY A 281 -21.37 -5.49 9.39
C GLY A 281 -21.05 -6.56 8.34
N TRP A 282 -19.92 -6.46 7.68
CA TRP A 282 -19.46 -7.42 6.66
C TRP A 282 -18.86 -8.72 7.24
N HIS A 283 -18.65 -8.82 8.57
CA HIS A 283 -17.93 -9.93 9.21
C HIS A 283 -18.43 -11.31 8.80
N ASP A 284 -19.75 -11.56 8.87
CA ASP A 284 -20.31 -12.88 8.58
C ASP A 284 -20.25 -13.25 7.09
N VAL A 285 -20.28 -12.24 6.22
CA VAL A 285 -20.13 -12.43 4.77
C VAL A 285 -18.70 -12.84 4.46
N VAL A 286 -17.72 -12.10 4.95
CA VAL A 286 -16.30 -12.41 4.79
C VAL A 286 -15.96 -13.78 5.39
N GLY A 287 -16.62 -14.15 6.50
CA GLY A 287 -16.48 -15.48 7.09
C GLY A 287 -16.97 -16.61 6.16
N ARG A 288 -18.07 -16.40 5.44
CA ARG A 288 -18.53 -17.38 4.44
C ARG A 288 -17.60 -17.47 3.23
N GLU A 289 -17.09 -16.34 2.75
CA GLU A 289 -16.09 -16.31 1.68
C GLU A 289 -14.82 -17.06 2.10
N HIS A 290 -14.31 -16.80 3.31
CA HIS A 290 -13.17 -17.50 3.89
C HIS A 290 -13.42 -19.02 3.97
N ALA A 291 -14.56 -19.44 4.51
CA ALA A 291 -14.93 -20.85 4.64
C ALA A 291 -15.03 -21.55 3.27
N SER A 292 -15.56 -20.87 2.23
CA SER A 292 -15.60 -21.44 0.88
C SER A 292 -14.21 -21.78 0.35
N VAL A 293 -13.19 -20.96 0.62
CA VAL A 293 -11.80 -21.27 0.23
C VAL A 293 -11.25 -22.44 1.05
N ARG A 294 -11.58 -22.53 2.35
CA ARG A 294 -11.10 -23.63 3.22
C ARG A 294 -11.73 -24.97 2.90
N ASP A 295 -13.03 -24.99 2.62
CA ASP A 295 -13.84 -26.22 2.61
C ASP A 295 -14.32 -26.62 1.21
N SER A 296 -14.32 -25.70 0.25
CA SER A 296 -14.87 -25.88 -1.11
C SER A 296 -13.94 -25.30 -2.18
N VAL A 297 -14.36 -24.21 -2.81
CA VAL A 297 -13.55 -23.47 -3.79
C VAL A 297 -13.95 -21.98 -3.80
N GLY A 298 -12.95 -21.11 -3.85
CA GLY A 298 -13.15 -19.67 -4.02
C GLY A 298 -12.46 -19.15 -5.28
N VAL A 299 -13.07 -18.15 -5.94
CA VAL A 299 -12.44 -17.39 -7.02
C VAL A 299 -12.16 -15.96 -6.56
N ILE A 300 -10.92 -15.51 -6.74
CA ILE A 300 -10.42 -14.19 -6.33
C ILE A 300 -9.88 -13.46 -7.56
N ASP A 301 -10.29 -12.20 -7.76
CA ASP A 301 -9.69 -11.33 -8.78
C ASP A 301 -8.35 -10.79 -8.29
N LEU A 302 -7.26 -11.38 -8.75
CA LEU A 302 -5.88 -10.97 -8.47
C LEU A 302 -5.28 -10.11 -9.60
N SER A 303 -6.09 -9.60 -10.53
CA SER A 303 -5.61 -8.80 -11.68
C SER A 303 -4.87 -7.53 -11.27
N GLY A 304 -5.04 -7.09 -10.02
CA GLY A 304 -4.31 -5.97 -9.44
C GLY A 304 -2.82 -6.21 -9.20
N PHE A 305 -2.36 -7.45 -9.03
CA PHE A 305 -0.94 -7.74 -8.87
C PHE A 305 -0.15 -7.20 -10.06
N ALA A 306 1.03 -6.64 -9.78
CA ALA A 306 1.93 -6.17 -10.83
C ALA A 306 2.60 -7.36 -11.53
N LYS A 307 2.63 -7.33 -12.86
CA LYS A 307 3.20 -8.35 -13.72
C LYS A 307 4.18 -7.72 -14.67
N PHE A 308 5.42 -8.22 -14.62
CA PHE A 308 6.48 -7.75 -15.49
C PHE A 308 7.06 -8.92 -16.28
N GLU A 309 7.29 -8.69 -17.57
CA GLU A 309 8.14 -9.57 -18.37
C GLU A 309 9.55 -9.01 -18.37
N VAL A 310 10.52 -9.86 -18.04
CA VAL A 310 11.95 -9.58 -18.21
C VAL A 310 12.46 -10.50 -19.29
N ALA A 311 12.93 -9.95 -20.41
CA ALA A 311 13.31 -10.72 -21.60
C ALA A 311 14.58 -10.17 -22.27
N GLY A 312 15.40 -11.06 -22.82
CA GLY A 312 16.64 -10.71 -23.51
C GLY A 312 17.76 -11.71 -23.23
N ALA A 313 18.85 -11.59 -23.97
CA ALA A 313 19.97 -12.55 -23.87
C ALA A 313 20.55 -12.68 -22.45
N ASP A 314 20.55 -11.56 -21.69
CA ASP A 314 21.07 -11.48 -20.33
C ASP A 314 19.95 -11.41 -19.28
N ALA A 315 18.70 -11.76 -19.61
CA ALA A 315 17.56 -11.66 -18.69
C ALA A 315 17.76 -12.52 -17.43
N LEU A 316 18.36 -13.71 -17.58
CA LEU A 316 18.71 -14.58 -16.45
C LEU A 316 19.71 -13.89 -15.52
N ASP A 317 20.80 -13.37 -16.05
CA ASP A 317 21.87 -12.74 -15.24
C ASP A 317 21.36 -11.47 -14.54
N ALA A 318 20.56 -10.66 -15.22
CA ALA A 318 19.91 -9.50 -14.65
C ALA A 318 19.00 -9.87 -13.46
N LEU A 319 18.20 -10.93 -13.59
CA LEU A 319 17.33 -11.39 -12.51
C LEU A 319 18.09 -12.12 -11.41
N GLN A 320 19.16 -12.86 -11.74
CA GLN A 320 20.04 -13.44 -10.72
C GLN A 320 20.69 -12.35 -9.84
N TYR A 321 21.03 -11.21 -10.42
CA TYR A 321 21.52 -10.06 -9.66
C TYR A 321 20.41 -9.34 -8.88
N ALA A 322 19.20 -9.21 -9.46
CA ALA A 322 18.11 -8.46 -8.83
C ALA A 322 17.43 -9.23 -7.68
N ALA A 323 17.28 -10.55 -7.78
CA ALA A 323 16.53 -11.41 -6.88
C ALA A 323 17.43 -12.12 -5.87
N THR A 324 16.94 -12.33 -4.64
CA THR A 324 17.69 -13.09 -3.61
C THR A 324 17.72 -14.59 -3.89
N ALA A 325 16.62 -15.16 -4.39
CA ALA A 325 16.55 -16.59 -4.73
C ALA A 325 17.33 -16.90 -6.00
N ASP A 326 17.68 -18.17 -6.17
CA ASP A 326 18.16 -18.68 -7.45
C ASP A 326 16.99 -18.77 -8.43
N VAL A 327 17.08 -18.06 -9.56
CA VAL A 327 16.07 -18.02 -10.62
C VAL A 327 16.47 -18.81 -11.86
N ASP A 328 17.63 -19.48 -11.86
CA ASP A 328 18.03 -20.42 -12.93
C ASP A 328 17.30 -21.76 -12.76
N LEU A 329 16.01 -21.71 -13.02
CA LEU A 329 15.08 -22.82 -12.90
C LEU A 329 14.79 -23.45 -14.26
N PRO A 330 14.32 -24.72 -14.29
CA PRO A 330 13.70 -25.26 -15.50
C PRO A 330 12.57 -24.37 -16.02
N ILE A 331 12.32 -24.41 -17.33
CA ILE A 331 11.18 -23.72 -17.93
C ILE A 331 9.88 -24.17 -17.23
N ASP A 332 8.93 -23.25 -17.08
CA ASP A 332 7.66 -23.40 -16.38
C ASP A 332 7.79 -23.68 -14.86
N ARG A 333 8.95 -23.35 -14.28
CA ARG A 333 9.11 -23.36 -12.81
C ARG A 333 9.16 -21.94 -12.29
N ALA A 334 8.57 -21.77 -11.10
CA ALA A 334 8.58 -20.52 -10.35
C ALA A 334 9.33 -20.66 -9.03
N THR A 335 9.77 -19.55 -8.49
CA THR A 335 10.28 -19.41 -7.13
C THR A 335 9.75 -18.14 -6.48
N TYR A 336 9.51 -18.18 -5.18
CA TYR A 336 9.29 -16.98 -4.38
C TYR A 336 10.64 -16.35 -4.04
N THR A 337 10.76 -15.06 -4.15
CA THR A 337 12.00 -14.32 -3.95
C THR A 337 11.75 -12.94 -3.35
N LEU A 338 12.82 -12.34 -2.86
CA LEU A 338 12.85 -10.97 -2.36
C LEU A 338 13.77 -10.12 -3.25
N PHE A 339 13.47 -8.84 -3.32
CA PHE A 339 14.28 -7.84 -3.99
C PHE A 339 14.76 -6.85 -2.93
N LEU A 340 16.06 -6.76 -2.71
CA LEU A 340 16.63 -5.98 -1.62
C LEU A 340 17.16 -4.63 -2.09
N ASN A 341 17.15 -3.64 -1.18
CA ASN A 341 17.93 -2.43 -1.32
C ASN A 341 19.41 -2.65 -0.96
N ASP A 342 20.24 -1.63 -1.15
CA ASP A 342 21.67 -1.74 -0.91
C ASP A 342 22.04 -1.85 0.60
N HIS A 343 21.05 -1.66 1.49
CA HIS A 343 21.17 -1.86 2.94
C HIS A 343 20.68 -3.24 3.40
N GLY A 344 20.28 -4.12 2.48
CA GLY A 344 19.74 -5.47 2.78
C GLY A 344 18.29 -5.47 3.25
N GLY A 345 17.56 -4.36 3.08
CA GLY A 345 16.13 -4.26 3.36
C GLY A 345 15.28 -4.72 2.18
N ILE A 346 14.05 -5.14 2.46
CA ILE A 346 13.11 -5.72 1.48
C ILE A 346 12.39 -4.59 0.74
N GLU A 347 12.76 -4.33 -0.52
CA GLU A 347 12.07 -3.36 -1.39
C GLU A 347 10.79 -3.93 -2.01
N ALA A 348 10.82 -5.22 -2.31
CA ALA A 348 9.67 -5.96 -2.83
C ALA A 348 9.84 -7.45 -2.58
N ASP A 349 8.73 -8.16 -2.61
CA ASP A 349 8.65 -9.61 -2.68
C ASP A 349 7.84 -10.04 -3.90
N GLY A 350 7.98 -11.28 -4.32
CA GLY A 350 7.19 -11.80 -5.43
C GLY A 350 7.61 -13.17 -5.91
N THR A 351 7.00 -13.58 -7.02
CA THR A 351 7.37 -14.80 -7.72
C THR A 351 8.09 -14.48 -9.02
N VAL A 352 9.11 -15.27 -9.34
CA VAL A 352 9.77 -15.27 -10.65
C VAL A 352 9.51 -16.62 -11.30
N THR A 353 8.91 -16.62 -12.48
CA THR A 353 8.63 -17.81 -13.28
C THR A 353 9.46 -17.77 -14.57
N ARG A 354 10.20 -18.80 -14.87
CA ARG A 354 10.94 -18.92 -16.15
C ARG A 354 10.00 -19.41 -17.24
N LEU A 355 9.67 -18.57 -18.21
CA LEU A 355 8.77 -18.89 -19.34
C LEU A 355 9.52 -19.46 -20.57
N ALA A 356 10.79 -19.06 -20.73
CA ALA A 356 11.69 -19.50 -21.80
C ALA A 356 13.15 -19.36 -21.29
N PRO A 357 14.16 -19.83 -22.05
CA PRO A 357 15.56 -19.68 -21.61
C PRO A 357 15.95 -18.24 -21.27
N ASP A 358 15.37 -17.26 -21.99
CA ASP A 358 15.67 -15.83 -21.97
C ASP A 358 14.44 -14.96 -21.63
N ARG A 359 13.36 -15.54 -21.06
CA ARG A 359 12.12 -14.84 -20.77
C ARG A 359 11.52 -15.29 -19.44
N PHE A 360 11.21 -14.31 -18.58
CA PHE A 360 10.72 -14.50 -17.22
C PHE A 360 9.49 -13.64 -16.93
N LEU A 361 8.56 -14.19 -16.16
CA LEU A 361 7.44 -13.46 -15.57
C LEU A 361 7.76 -13.17 -14.10
N VAL A 362 7.71 -11.89 -13.72
CA VAL A 362 7.86 -11.43 -12.34
C VAL A 362 6.52 -10.89 -11.88
N VAL A 363 6.00 -11.43 -10.77
CA VAL A 363 4.71 -11.00 -10.18
C VAL A 363 4.94 -10.50 -8.78
N THR A 364 4.43 -9.29 -8.47
CA THR A 364 4.62 -8.61 -7.17
C THR A 364 3.31 -7.99 -6.70
N PRO A 365 3.17 -7.57 -5.43
CA PRO A 365 1.97 -6.89 -4.94
C PRO A 365 1.60 -5.63 -5.72
N THR A 366 0.31 -5.30 -5.75
CA THR A 366 -0.24 -4.10 -6.43
C THR A 366 0.46 -2.80 -5.97
N SER A 367 0.76 -2.69 -4.68
CA SER A 367 1.37 -1.50 -4.06
C SER A 367 2.79 -1.22 -4.54
N SER A 368 3.55 -2.25 -4.91
CA SER A 368 4.94 -2.13 -5.34
C SER A 368 5.14 -1.86 -6.83
N ARG A 369 4.06 -1.81 -7.64
CA ARG A 369 4.15 -1.80 -9.12
C ARG A 369 5.17 -0.81 -9.68
N HIS A 370 5.07 0.46 -9.32
CA HIS A 370 5.94 1.49 -9.92
C HIS A 370 7.36 1.42 -9.36
N ARG A 371 7.49 1.19 -8.06
CA ARG A 371 8.78 0.99 -7.40
C ARG A 371 9.50 -0.24 -7.97
N MET A 372 8.77 -1.34 -8.18
CA MET A 372 9.35 -2.57 -8.74
C MET A 372 9.74 -2.42 -10.20
N LEU A 373 8.94 -1.72 -11.02
CA LEU A 373 9.29 -1.42 -12.41
C LEU A 373 10.60 -0.62 -12.49
N TRP A 374 10.73 0.42 -11.65
CA TRP A 374 11.95 1.21 -11.52
C TRP A 374 13.14 0.35 -11.07
N LEU A 375 12.94 -0.49 -10.05
CA LEU A 375 14.00 -1.35 -9.51
C LEU A 375 14.50 -2.35 -10.56
N LEU A 376 13.59 -3.05 -11.24
CA LEU A 376 13.94 -4.00 -12.30
C LEU A 376 14.70 -3.31 -13.44
N ARG A 377 14.23 -2.15 -13.92
CA ARG A 377 14.92 -1.38 -14.97
C ARG A 377 16.30 -0.92 -14.54
N ARG A 378 16.43 -0.45 -13.29
CA ARG A 378 17.72 -0.02 -12.74
C ARG A 378 18.71 -1.17 -12.62
N ARG A 379 18.27 -2.35 -12.16
CA ARG A 379 19.10 -3.54 -12.00
C ARG A 379 19.43 -4.23 -13.33
N SER A 380 18.61 -4.02 -14.34
CA SER A 380 18.85 -4.60 -15.69
C SER A 380 19.62 -3.67 -16.63
N ARG A 381 20.01 -2.47 -16.20
CA ARG A 381 20.61 -1.44 -17.07
C ARG A 381 21.85 -1.92 -17.82
N ASP A 382 22.72 -2.66 -17.16
CA ASP A 382 24.01 -3.09 -17.72
C ASP A 382 23.92 -4.46 -18.41
N TYR A 383 22.69 -4.98 -18.61
CA TYR A 383 22.40 -6.27 -19.20
C TYR A 383 21.60 -6.10 -20.49
N ALA A 384 21.80 -6.99 -21.44
CA ALA A 384 20.99 -7.08 -22.66
C ALA A 384 19.60 -7.67 -22.33
N ALA A 385 18.83 -6.95 -21.51
CA ALA A 385 17.51 -7.32 -21.05
C ALA A 385 16.54 -6.13 -21.07
N THR A 386 15.27 -6.41 -21.36
CA THR A 386 14.18 -5.43 -21.36
C THR A 386 13.17 -5.78 -20.28
N VAL A 387 12.51 -4.76 -19.70
CA VAL A 387 11.46 -4.91 -18.70
C VAL A 387 10.18 -4.27 -19.21
N ALA A 388 9.16 -5.10 -19.46
CA ALA A 388 7.82 -4.68 -19.88
C ALA A 388 6.80 -4.86 -18.76
N ASP A 389 5.96 -3.84 -18.53
CA ASP A 389 4.86 -3.90 -17.57
C ASP A 389 3.60 -4.46 -18.27
N LEU A 390 3.23 -5.69 -17.94
CA LEU A 390 2.07 -6.42 -18.48
C LEU A 390 0.80 -6.24 -17.65
N THR A 391 0.86 -5.50 -16.55
CA THR A 391 -0.20 -5.47 -15.52
C THR A 391 -1.59 -5.17 -16.07
N SER A 392 -1.71 -4.18 -16.94
CA SER A 392 -3.02 -3.78 -17.47
C SER A 392 -3.56 -4.68 -18.58
N GLY A 393 -2.67 -5.42 -19.27
CA GLY A 393 -3.04 -6.34 -20.36
C GLY A 393 -3.31 -7.77 -19.91
N THR A 394 -2.98 -8.12 -18.65
CA THR A 394 -3.11 -9.49 -18.14
C THR A 394 -3.98 -9.51 -16.89
N ALA A 395 -5.11 -10.20 -16.96
CA ALA A 395 -5.93 -10.52 -15.80
C ALA A 395 -5.38 -11.75 -15.06
N VAL A 396 -5.68 -11.85 -13.76
CA VAL A 396 -5.32 -12.99 -12.95
C VAL A 396 -6.53 -13.43 -12.11
N LEU A 397 -6.95 -14.65 -12.28
CA LEU A 397 -7.98 -15.29 -11.48
C LEU A 397 -7.35 -16.33 -10.56
N GLY A 398 -7.40 -16.11 -9.25
CA GLY A 398 -7.01 -17.10 -8.27
C GLY A 398 -8.16 -18.09 -8.02
N VAL A 399 -7.93 -19.38 -8.23
CA VAL A 399 -8.89 -20.46 -7.94
C VAL A 399 -8.32 -21.29 -6.81
N PHE A 400 -8.87 -21.15 -5.60
CA PHE A 400 -8.29 -21.69 -4.36
C PHE A 400 -9.30 -22.54 -3.59
N GLY A 401 -8.81 -23.59 -2.96
CA GLY A 401 -9.57 -24.51 -2.13
C GLY A 401 -9.47 -25.96 -2.62
N PRO A 402 -9.95 -26.92 -1.80
CA PRO A 402 -9.86 -28.36 -2.14
C PRO A 402 -10.59 -28.72 -3.44
N GLY A 403 -11.66 -28.00 -3.81
CA GLY A 403 -12.41 -28.19 -5.07
C GLY A 403 -11.77 -27.55 -6.31
N SER A 404 -10.62 -26.87 -6.18
CA SER A 404 -10.02 -26.10 -7.29
C SER A 404 -9.63 -26.97 -8.49
N ARG A 405 -9.11 -28.18 -8.28
CA ARG A 405 -8.78 -29.12 -9.37
C ARG A 405 -10.01 -29.60 -10.13
N GLU A 406 -11.06 -29.94 -9.39
CA GLU A 406 -12.31 -30.42 -10.00
C GLU A 406 -12.95 -29.30 -10.84
N LEU A 407 -13.03 -28.09 -10.29
CA LEU A 407 -13.55 -26.94 -11.02
C LEU A 407 -12.76 -26.68 -12.32
N LEU A 408 -11.42 -26.65 -12.22
CA LEU A 408 -10.58 -26.41 -13.38
C LEU A 408 -10.68 -27.51 -14.43
N ALA A 409 -10.87 -28.77 -14.05
CA ALA A 409 -11.07 -29.87 -14.97
C ALA A 409 -12.41 -29.80 -15.72
N ARG A 410 -13.42 -29.09 -15.19
CA ARG A 410 -14.71 -28.86 -15.90
C ARG A 410 -14.59 -27.82 -17.01
N VAL A 411 -13.69 -26.85 -16.86
CA VAL A 411 -13.52 -25.72 -17.79
C VAL A 411 -12.26 -25.83 -18.66
N SER A 412 -11.49 -26.90 -18.52
CA SER A 412 -10.20 -27.09 -19.20
C SER A 412 -9.94 -28.57 -19.46
N PRO A 413 -9.46 -28.97 -20.68
CA PRO A 413 -9.16 -30.36 -21.00
C PRO A 413 -7.85 -30.88 -20.38
N HIS A 414 -7.12 -30.03 -19.64
CA HIS A 414 -5.81 -30.40 -19.09
C HIS A 414 -5.92 -31.24 -17.82
N ASP A 415 -4.88 -32.03 -17.56
CA ASP A 415 -4.74 -32.79 -16.33
C ASP A 415 -4.25 -31.85 -15.20
N TRP A 416 -5.08 -31.68 -14.17
CA TRP A 416 -4.82 -30.84 -12.99
C TRP A 416 -4.34 -31.64 -11.78
N SER A 417 -3.97 -32.92 -11.94
CA SER A 417 -3.44 -33.76 -10.86
C SER A 417 -2.15 -33.19 -10.24
N ALA A 418 -1.79 -33.66 -9.05
CA ALA A 418 -0.56 -33.21 -8.37
C ALA A 418 0.70 -33.63 -9.12
N GLU A 419 0.66 -34.76 -9.82
CA GLU A 419 1.72 -35.30 -10.64
C GLU A 419 1.98 -34.47 -11.87
N SER A 420 0.91 -34.07 -12.55
CA SER A 420 0.95 -33.32 -13.81
C SER A 420 1.21 -31.83 -13.57
N HIS A 421 0.72 -31.25 -12.46
CA HIS A 421 0.86 -29.84 -12.14
C HIS A 421 1.37 -29.65 -10.71
N ARG A 422 2.70 -29.72 -10.54
CA ARG A 422 3.38 -29.65 -9.24
C ARG A 422 3.33 -28.23 -8.64
N TYR A 423 3.47 -28.14 -7.32
CA TYR A 423 3.59 -26.87 -6.62
C TYR A 423 4.78 -26.04 -7.17
N PHE A 424 4.60 -24.74 -7.38
CA PHE A 424 5.52 -23.86 -8.11
C PHE A 424 5.81 -24.27 -9.55
N ALA A 425 4.90 -24.99 -10.20
CA ALA A 425 4.95 -25.23 -11.65
C ALA A 425 3.86 -24.43 -12.35
N GLY A 426 4.19 -23.92 -13.53
CA GLY A 426 3.27 -23.28 -14.44
C GLY A 426 3.11 -24.10 -15.71
N ARG A 427 2.09 -23.80 -16.49
CA ARG A 427 1.91 -24.32 -17.84
C ARG A 427 0.90 -23.49 -18.62
N ARG A 428 1.04 -23.48 -19.94
CA ARG A 428 0.00 -22.95 -20.82
C ARG A 428 -1.16 -23.94 -20.91
N VAL A 429 -2.38 -23.46 -20.78
CA VAL A 429 -3.60 -24.26 -20.78
C VAL A 429 -4.66 -23.64 -21.69
N GLU A 430 -5.54 -24.49 -22.23
CA GLU A 430 -6.83 -24.08 -22.75
C GLU A 430 -7.79 -23.99 -21.57
N ILE A 431 -8.57 -22.91 -21.47
CA ILE A 431 -9.54 -22.70 -20.41
C ILE A 431 -10.75 -21.92 -20.95
N ALA A 432 -11.97 -22.42 -20.72
CA ALA A 432 -13.16 -21.89 -21.36
C ALA A 432 -12.92 -21.78 -22.88
N ASP A 433 -13.18 -20.61 -23.50
CA ASP A 433 -12.97 -20.38 -24.91
C ASP A 433 -11.63 -19.69 -25.24
N GLY A 434 -10.65 -19.74 -24.29
CA GLY A 434 -9.38 -19.03 -24.44
C GLY A 434 -8.16 -19.82 -24.00
N PHE A 435 -7.05 -19.10 -23.93
CA PHE A 435 -5.78 -19.62 -23.42
C PHE A 435 -5.36 -18.84 -22.17
N ALA A 436 -4.69 -19.54 -21.26
CA ALA A 436 -4.12 -18.95 -20.08
C ALA A 436 -2.77 -19.59 -19.74
N TYR A 437 -2.01 -18.94 -18.87
CA TYR A 437 -0.91 -19.55 -18.16
C TYR A 437 -1.35 -19.83 -16.73
N ALA A 438 -1.41 -21.11 -16.35
CA ALA A 438 -1.81 -21.55 -15.01
C ALA A 438 -0.58 -21.80 -14.18
N LEU A 439 -0.44 -21.09 -13.05
CA LEU A 439 0.65 -21.25 -12.10
C LEU A 439 0.11 -21.82 -10.79
N ARG A 440 0.66 -22.94 -10.31
CA ARG A 440 0.25 -23.54 -9.06
C ARG A 440 1.00 -22.89 -7.88
N VAL A 441 0.41 -21.84 -7.34
CA VAL A 441 0.85 -21.08 -6.15
C VAL A 441 -0.36 -20.70 -5.32
N SER A 442 -0.15 -20.26 -4.09
CA SER A 442 -1.25 -19.84 -3.23
C SER A 442 -0.80 -18.79 -2.22
N PHE A 443 -1.62 -17.77 -2.04
CA PHE A 443 -1.52 -16.80 -0.95
C PHE A 443 -2.62 -17.00 0.11
N THR A 444 -3.49 -18.01 -0.05
CA THR A 444 -4.56 -18.36 0.90
C THR A 444 -4.14 -19.46 1.89
N GLY A 445 -3.07 -20.19 1.60
CA GLY A 445 -2.67 -21.36 2.36
C GLY A 445 -3.42 -22.65 1.99
N GLU A 446 -4.29 -22.59 0.97
CA GLU A 446 -4.95 -23.76 0.39
C GLU A 446 -4.35 -24.16 -0.95
N LEU A 447 -4.68 -25.38 -1.42
CA LEU A 447 -4.47 -25.78 -2.80
C LEU A 447 -5.05 -24.73 -3.73
N GLY A 448 -4.31 -24.35 -4.78
CA GLY A 448 -4.84 -23.40 -5.73
C GLY A 448 -3.94 -23.11 -6.90
N PHE A 449 -4.51 -22.33 -7.81
CA PHE A 449 -3.90 -21.95 -9.07
C PHE A 449 -4.20 -20.49 -9.37
N GLU A 450 -3.21 -19.78 -9.86
CA GLU A 450 -3.37 -18.46 -10.46
C GLU A 450 -3.45 -18.62 -11.98
N ILE A 451 -4.54 -18.16 -12.56
CA ILE A 451 -4.84 -18.27 -14.00
C ILE A 451 -4.59 -16.91 -14.63
N TYR A 452 -3.48 -16.79 -15.33
CA TYR A 452 -3.05 -15.58 -16.06
C TYR A 452 -3.60 -15.65 -17.49
N CYS A 453 -4.51 -14.77 -17.85
CA CYS A 453 -5.08 -14.68 -19.19
C CYS A 453 -5.08 -13.23 -19.71
N ASP A 454 -5.24 -13.08 -21.02
CA ASP A 454 -5.39 -11.75 -21.61
C ASP A 454 -6.64 -11.06 -21.06
N ALA A 455 -6.56 -9.75 -20.87
CA ALA A 455 -7.60 -8.96 -20.22
C ALA A 455 -8.95 -9.06 -20.92
N ASP A 456 -8.95 -9.18 -22.25
CA ASP A 456 -10.16 -9.25 -23.10
C ASP A 456 -10.90 -10.60 -23.04
N VAL A 457 -10.21 -11.70 -22.70
CA VAL A 457 -10.86 -13.02 -22.50
C VAL A 457 -11.19 -13.34 -21.04
N SER A 458 -10.68 -12.55 -20.10
CA SER A 458 -10.80 -12.81 -18.66
C SER A 458 -12.24 -12.93 -18.17
N ALA A 459 -13.13 -12.18 -18.76
CA ALA A 459 -14.55 -12.19 -18.47
C ALA A 459 -15.21 -13.54 -18.82
N ASN A 460 -14.87 -14.12 -19.97
CA ASN A 460 -15.34 -15.43 -20.39
C ASN A 460 -14.82 -16.51 -19.42
N VAL A 461 -13.56 -16.45 -19.03
CA VAL A 461 -12.97 -17.39 -18.06
C VAL A 461 -13.67 -17.31 -16.71
N LEU A 462 -13.93 -16.10 -16.17
CA LEU A 462 -14.66 -15.95 -14.91
C LEU A 462 -16.09 -16.49 -15.01
N ASP A 463 -16.80 -16.18 -16.11
CA ASP A 463 -18.18 -16.60 -16.31
C ASP A 463 -18.27 -18.14 -16.40
N ALA A 464 -17.33 -18.81 -17.09
CA ALA A 464 -17.24 -20.27 -17.15
C ALA A 464 -16.97 -20.89 -15.77
N LEU A 465 -16.00 -20.36 -15.00
CA LEU A 465 -15.71 -20.83 -13.64
C LEU A 465 -16.95 -20.72 -12.74
N VAL A 466 -17.71 -19.63 -12.85
CA VAL A 466 -18.91 -19.41 -12.03
C VAL A 466 -20.04 -20.34 -12.46
N ALA A 467 -20.22 -20.57 -13.76
CA ALA A 467 -21.27 -21.47 -14.27
C ALA A 467 -21.05 -22.91 -13.82
N GLU A 468 -19.79 -23.39 -13.87
CA GLU A 468 -19.43 -24.77 -13.55
C GLU A 468 -19.16 -25.02 -12.06
N GLY A 469 -19.04 -23.96 -11.25
CA GLY A 469 -18.65 -24.07 -9.85
C GLY A 469 -19.80 -24.12 -8.86
N GLY A 470 -21.06 -23.94 -9.30
CA GLY A 470 -22.20 -23.75 -8.39
C GLY A 470 -22.44 -24.95 -7.46
N ASP A 471 -22.43 -26.17 -7.99
CA ASP A 471 -22.61 -27.41 -7.24
C ASP A 471 -21.37 -27.80 -6.40
N LEU A 472 -20.20 -27.23 -6.71
CA LEU A 472 -18.99 -27.36 -5.91
C LEU A 472 -18.92 -26.36 -4.74
N GLY A 473 -19.92 -25.52 -4.55
CA GLY A 473 -19.93 -24.48 -3.52
C GLY A 473 -18.98 -23.32 -3.82
N LEU A 474 -18.76 -23.00 -5.10
CA LEU A 474 -17.92 -21.87 -5.50
C LEU A 474 -18.46 -20.56 -4.91
N ALA A 475 -17.57 -19.80 -4.26
CA ALA A 475 -17.82 -18.41 -3.89
C ALA A 475 -16.90 -17.44 -4.65
N ARG A 476 -17.42 -16.26 -4.98
CA ARG A 476 -16.60 -15.09 -5.26
C ARG A 476 -16.04 -14.58 -3.93
N VAL A 477 -14.74 -14.26 -3.88
CA VAL A 477 -14.05 -13.97 -2.63
C VAL A 477 -13.34 -12.62 -2.74
N GLY A 478 -13.56 -11.76 -1.75
CA GLY A 478 -12.97 -10.44 -1.67
C GLY A 478 -11.63 -10.42 -0.92
N TYR A 479 -11.00 -9.25 -0.96
CA TYR A 479 -9.67 -9.06 -0.37
C TYR A 479 -9.65 -9.12 1.16
N LEU A 480 -10.80 -8.85 1.86
CA LEU A 480 -10.85 -9.01 3.31
C LEU A 480 -10.77 -10.49 3.73
N ALA A 481 -11.41 -11.38 2.97
CA ALA A 481 -11.27 -12.82 3.20
C ALA A 481 -9.86 -13.31 2.84
N LEU A 482 -9.28 -12.82 1.74
CA LEU A 482 -7.89 -13.13 1.37
C LEU A 482 -6.91 -12.72 2.47
N ASP A 483 -7.09 -11.55 3.08
CA ASP A 483 -6.23 -11.07 4.17
C ASP A 483 -6.38 -11.94 5.43
N SER A 484 -7.59 -12.34 5.80
CA SER A 484 -7.82 -13.32 6.87
C SER A 484 -7.13 -14.66 6.59
N LEU A 485 -7.29 -15.20 5.38
CA LEU A 485 -6.71 -16.48 4.96
C LEU A 485 -5.16 -16.48 5.03
N ARG A 486 -4.52 -15.42 4.49
CA ARG A 486 -3.06 -15.30 4.49
C ARG A 486 -2.49 -15.14 5.90
N LEU A 487 -3.20 -14.38 6.77
CA LEU A 487 -2.77 -14.15 8.15
C LEU A 487 -2.78 -15.43 8.99
N GLU A 488 -3.82 -16.26 8.88
CA GLU A 488 -3.85 -17.56 9.56
C GLU A 488 -2.68 -18.45 9.14
N LYS A 489 -2.27 -18.36 7.87
CA LYS A 489 -1.13 -19.07 7.30
C LYS A 489 0.22 -18.40 7.58
N GLY A 490 0.20 -17.18 8.09
CA GLY A 490 1.39 -16.41 8.42
C GLY A 490 2.15 -15.88 7.21
N TYR A 491 1.51 -15.74 6.05
CA TYR A 491 2.13 -15.11 4.88
C TYR A 491 2.26 -13.61 5.09
N ARG A 492 3.47 -13.07 4.79
CA ARG A 492 3.80 -11.65 4.96
C ARG A 492 3.18 -10.83 3.84
N HIS A 493 2.81 -9.61 4.17
CA HIS A 493 2.30 -8.63 3.23
C HIS A 493 3.24 -7.43 3.17
N LEU A 494 3.73 -7.12 1.96
CA LEU A 494 4.59 -5.96 1.73
C LEU A 494 3.87 -4.65 2.05
N GLY A 495 4.54 -3.78 2.79
CA GLY A 495 3.97 -2.51 3.27
C GLY A 495 3.22 -2.61 4.60
N HIS A 496 3.11 -3.83 5.17
CA HIS A 496 2.59 -4.08 6.51
C HIS A 496 3.60 -4.87 7.35
N ASP A 497 3.87 -6.12 6.96
CA ASP A 497 4.71 -7.05 7.72
C ASP A 497 6.17 -7.00 7.33
N ILE A 498 6.47 -6.54 6.14
CA ILE A 498 7.81 -6.39 5.56
C ILE A 498 7.91 -5.11 4.75
N GLY A 499 9.11 -4.53 4.73
CA GLY A 499 9.38 -3.28 4.04
C GLY A 499 10.87 -2.95 3.94
N PRO A 500 11.23 -1.75 3.47
CA PRO A 500 12.62 -1.37 3.19
C PRO A 500 13.57 -1.37 4.40
N CYS A 501 13.03 -1.36 5.62
CA CYS A 501 13.81 -1.45 6.85
C CYS A 501 13.96 -2.87 7.39
N ASP A 502 13.12 -3.80 6.93
CA ASP A 502 13.10 -5.18 7.37
C ASP A 502 14.04 -6.02 6.51
N ASP A 503 14.67 -7.01 7.11
CA ASP A 503 15.51 -7.96 6.40
C ASP A 503 14.88 -9.36 6.36
N PRO A 504 15.28 -10.22 5.40
CA PRO A 504 14.73 -11.57 5.26
C PRO A 504 14.82 -12.44 6.52
N ILE A 505 15.89 -12.29 7.31
CA ILE A 505 16.15 -13.11 8.49
C ILE A 505 15.17 -12.75 9.61
N SER A 506 15.15 -11.46 9.98
CA SER A 506 14.24 -10.94 11.00
C SER A 506 12.77 -11.15 10.65
N SER A 507 12.45 -11.15 9.36
CA SER A 507 11.09 -11.37 8.83
C SER A 507 10.70 -12.85 8.72
N GLY A 508 11.62 -13.80 8.98
CA GLY A 508 11.39 -15.24 8.83
C GLY A 508 11.20 -15.68 7.37
N LEU A 509 11.89 -15.01 6.45
CA LEU A 509 11.88 -15.26 4.99
C LEU A 509 13.26 -15.69 4.47
N ASP A 510 14.14 -16.16 5.33
CA ASP A 510 15.48 -16.65 5.00
C ASP A 510 15.47 -17.78 3.96
N PHE A 511 14.42 -18.58 3.91
CA PHE A 511 14.22 -19.63 2.90
C PHE A 511 14.15 -19.10 1.46
N ALA A 512 13.80 -17.80 1.28
CA ALA A 512 13.75 -17.12 -0.02
C ALA A 512 15.11 -16.55 -0.43
N VAL A 513 16.18 -16.79 0.34
CA VAL A 513 17.53 -16.32 0.05
C VAL A 513 18.40 -17.47 -0.46
N GLY A 514 18.83 -17.39 -1.69
CA GLY A 514 19.74 -18.35 -2.33
C GLY A 514 21.20 -18.17 -1.88
N TRP A 515 21.50 -18.44 -0.61
CA TRP A 515 22.84 -18.28 -0.04
C TRP A 515 23.94 -19.04 -0.81
N LYS A 516 23.55 -20.11 -1.49
CA LYS A 516 24.46 -21.02 -2.20
C LYS A 516 24.47 -20.83 -3.71
N LYS A 517 23.73 -19.83 -4.25
CA LYS A 517 23.78 -19.57 -5.69
C LYS A 517 25.17 -19.03 -6.06
N ASP A 518 25.64 -19.38 -7.25
CA ASP A 518 27.00 -19.07 -7.72
C ASP A 518 27.19 -17.58 -8.01
N THR A 519 26.09 -16.83 -8.22
CA THR A 519 26.09 -15.40 -8.50
C THR A 519 25.78 -14.59 -7.25
N THR A 520 26.32 -13.37 -7.16
CA THR A 520 25.89 -12.42 -6.13
C THR A 520 24.52 -11.83 -6.45
N PHE A 521 23.88 -11.22 -5.47
CA PHE A 521 22.66 -10.42 -5.64
C PHE A 521 22.76 -9.07 -4.93
N ALA A 522 21.96 -8.12 -5.36
CA ALA A 522 21.93 -6.78 -4.80
C ALA A 522 21.58 -6.79 -3.30
N GLY A 523 22.37 -6.10 -2.48
CA GLY A 523 22.19 -6.03 -1.03
C GLY A 523 22.77 -7.21 -0.24
N ARG A 524 23.41 -8.20 -0.88
CA ARG A 524 23.93 -9.41 -0.23
C ARG A 524 24.88 -9.10 0.93
N ASP A 525 25.92 -8.30 0.70
CA ASP A 525 26.91 -7.97 1.72
C ASP A 525 26.30 -7.27 2.95
N ALA A 526 25.30 -6.44 2.72
CA ALA A 526 24.58 -5.77 3.79
C ALA A 526 23.70 -6.77 4.57
N LEU A 527 23.02 -7.68 3.87
CA LEU A 527 22.21 -8.74 4.47
C LEU A 527 23.08 -9.69 5.31
N GLU A 528 24.26 -10.11 4.81
CA GLU A 528 25.20 -10.96 5.55
C GLU A 528 25.61 -10.33 6.88
N ARG A 529 25.86 -9.00 6.90
CA ARG A 529 26.16 -8.27 8.14
C ARG A 529 24.96 -8.24 9.11
N ARG A 530 23.73 -8.03 8.61
CA ARG A 530 22.50 -8.02 9.42
C ARG A 530 22.19 -9.39 10.02
N ALA A 531 22.45 -10.46 9.27
CA ALA A 531 22.20 -11.83 9.68
C ALA A 531 23.02 -12.27 10.91
N LEU A 532 24.16 -11.60 11.19
CA LEU A 532 25.00 -11.92 12.35
C LEU A 532 24.34 -11.64 13.69
N MET A 533 23.49 -10.60 13.78
CA MET A 533 22.81 -10.20 15.02
C MET A 533 21.42 -9.64 14.71
N PRO A 534 20.42 -10.49 14.45
CA PRO A 534 19.05 -10.04 14.25
C PRO A 534 18.53 -9.38 15.53
N SER A 535 18.04 -8.14 15.42
CA SER A 535 17.51 -7.39 16.57
C SER A 535 16.02 -7.66 16.81
N THR A 536 15.31 -8.13 15.81
CA THR A 536 13.88 -8.42 15.85
C THR A 536 13.54 -9.77 15.24
N ARG A 537 12.33 -10.24 15.50
CA ARG A 537 11.74 -11.42 14.87
C ARG A 537 10.25 -11.23 14.67
N VAL A 538 9.68 -11.95 13.71
CA VAL A 538 8.22 -12.00 13.52
C VAL A 538 7.65 -13.20 14.28
N ILE A 539 6.56 -12.95 15.01
CA ILE A 539 5.75 -13.97 15.69
C ILE A 539 4.29 -13.89 15.23
N HIS A 540 3.57 -14.99 15.40
CA HIS A 540 2.12 -15.06 15.21
C HIS A 540 1.42 -14.79 16.54
N VAL A 541 0.34 -14.00 16.50
CA VAL A 541 -0.44 -13.62 17.67
C VAL A 541 -1.90 -13.97 17.43
N ALA A 542 -2.58 -14.54 18.44
CA ALA A 542 -4.03 -14.75 18.44
C ALA A 542 -4.62 -14.27 19.76
N MET A 543 -5.70 -13.51 19.69
CA MET A 543 -6.39 -13.01 20.88
C MET A 543 -7.08 -14.15 21.62
N GLN A 544 -7.10 -14.10 22.97
CA GLN A 544 -7.85 -15.08 23.77
C GLN A 544 -9.34 -14.78 23.77
N ASP A 545 -9.72 -13.49 23.75
CA ASP A 545 -11.11 -13.06 23.59
C ASP A 545 -11.41 -12.83 22.09
N PRO A 546 -12.31 -13.63 21.49
CA PRO A 546 -12.66 -13.49 20.07
C PRO A 546 -13.45 -12.21 19.74
N SER A 547 -13.95 -11.49 20.73
CA SER A 547 -14.64 -10.21 20.54
C SER A 547 -13.70 -9.03 20.30
N VAL A 548 -12.41 -9.18 20.62
CA VAL A 548 -11.40 -8.14 20.42
C VAL A 548 -11.05 -8.01 18.95
N ARG A 549 -11.32 -6.86 18.34
CA ARG A 549 -10.93 -6.52 16.97
C ARG A 549 -9.51 -5.95 16.94
N LEU A 550 -8.68 -6.49 16.06
CA LEU A 550 -7.35 -5.96 15.72
C LEU A 550 -7.38 -5.23 14.38
N TRP A 551 -6.66 -4.12 14.31
CA TRP A 551 -6.48 -3.32 13.10
C TRP A 551 -5.07 -3.43 12.49
N GLY A 552 -4.10 -3.94 13.25
CA GLY A 552 -2.67 -3.80 13.03
C GLY A 552 -2.12 -2.57 13.79
N GLU A 553 -0.81 -2.49 13.94
CA GLU A 553 -0.08 -1.42 14.64
C GLU A 553 -0.29 -1.38 16.18
N GLU A 554 -1.11 -2.24 16.77
CA GLU A 554 -1.28 -2.33 18.21
C GLU A 554 0.04 -2.75 18.89
N THR A 555 0.27 -2.20 20.08
CA THR A 555 1.45 -2.53 20.90
C THR A 555 1.36 -3.95 21.44
N VAL A 556 2.42 -4.74 21.29
CA VAL A 556 2.59 -6.06 21.91
C VAL A 556 3.37 -5.90 23.20
N CYS A 557 2.85 -6.48 24.29
CA CYS A 557 3.40 -6.37 25.63
C CYS A 557 3.65 -7.73 26.27
N ILE A 558 4.61 -7.79 27.20
CA ILE A 558 4.77 -8.84 28.22
C ILE A 558 4.83 -8.15 29.58
N ASP A 559 3.97 -8.56 30.53
CA ASP A 559 3.83 -7.92 31.85
C ASP A 559 3.62 -6.39 31.76
N GLY A 560 2.86 -5.91 30.78
CA GLY A 560 2.61 -4.49 30.55
C GLY A 560 3.77 -3.71 29.92
N GLN A 561 4.93 -4.35 29.72
CA GLN A 561 6.08 -3.73 29.05
C GLN A 561 6.02 -3.98 27.55
N GLN A 562 6.18 -2.91 26.77
CA GLN A 562 6.22 -3.00 25.32
C GLN A 562 7.43 -3.85 24.86
N VAL A 563 7.17 -4.88 24.05
CA VAL A 563 8.19 -5.76 23.46
C VAL A 563 8.16 -5.73 21.92
N GLY A 564 7.13 -5.12 21.33
CA GLY A 564 6.98 -5.01 19.89
C GLY A 564 5.67 -4.36 19.47
N ARG A 565 5.29 -4.57 18.21
CA ARG A 565 4.01 -4.11 17.64
C ARG A 565 3.44 -5.15 16.68
N LEU A 566 2.13 -5.17 16.55
CA LEU A 566 1.47 -5.84 15.44
C LEU A 566 1.80 -5.11 14.13
N THR A 567 1.99 -5.87 13.07
CA THR A 567 2.19 -5.35 11.72
C THR A 567 0.98 -5.60 10.83
N SER A 568 0.19 -6.61 11.16
CA SER A 568 -1.09 -6.94 10.55
C SER A 568 -2.06 -7.49 11.58
N GLY A 569 -3.37 -7.27 11.38
CA GLY A 569 -4.41 -7.80 12.23
C GLY A 569 -5.72 -8.03 11.46
N ALA A 570 -6.33 -9.19 11.62
CA ALA A 570 -7.66 -9.50 11.10
C ALA A 570 -8.34 -10.59 11.94
N PHE A 571 -9.63 -10.83 11.71
CA PHE A 571 -10.28 -11.98 12.31
C PHE A 571 -9.94 -13.25 11.52
N GLY A 572 -9.38 -14.25 12.19
CA GLY A 572 -9.09 -15.58 11.64
C GLY A 572 -10.30 -16.50 11.84
N TYR A 573 -11.04 -16.73 10.77
CA TYR A 573 -12.32 -17.47 10.86
C TYR A 573 -12.12 -18.96 11.14
N THR A 574 -11.00 -19.55 10.71
CA THR A 574 -10.66 -20.94 11.05
C THR A 574 -10.12 -21.04 12.48
N VAL A 575 -9.34 -20.05 12.92
CA VAL A 575 -8.80 -19.95 14.28
C VAL A 575 -9.89 -19.59 15.30
N GLY A 576 -10.94 -18.88 14.86
CA GLY A 576 -12.05 -18.44 15.70
C GLY A 576 -11.74 -17.23 16.59
N ALA A 577 -10.71 -16.47 16.28
CA ALA A 577 -10.28 -15.29 17.03
C ALA A 577 -9.56 -14.29 16.12
N SER A 578 -9.39 -13.05 16.55
CA SER A 578 -8.50 -12.12 15.86
C SER A 578 -7.07 -12.61 15.92
N VAL A 579 -6.41 -12.65 14.77
CA VAL A 579 -5.02 -13.06 14.57
C VAL A 579 -4.20 -11.92 13.98
N GLY A 580 -2.90 -11.95 14.21
CA GLY A 580 -1.97 -10.96 13.67
C GLY A 580 -0.57 -11.50 13.51
N LEU A 581 0.23 -10.75 12.76
CA LEU A 581 1.68 -10.85 12.77
C LEU A 581 2.24 -9.71 13.62
N ALA A 582 3.30 -9.99 14.37
CA ALA A 582 3.95 -8.98 15.20
C ALA A 582 5.47 -9.03 15.01
N THR A 583 6.08 -7.86 14.87
CA THR A 583 7.53 -7.70 15.00
C THR A 583 7.84 -7.39 16.45
N VAL A 584 8.64 -8.26 17.08
CA VAL A 584 9.08 -8.17 18.47
C VAL A 584 10.60 -8.22 18.57
N ALA A 585 11.16 -7.85 19.72
CA ALA A 585 12.59 -8.02 19.98
C ALA A 585 13.00 -9.50 19.83
N ALA A 586 14.21 -9.77 19.35
CA ALA A 586 14.65 -11.12 18.95
C ALA A 586 14.69 -12.12 20.12
N ASP A 587 14.85 -11.63 21.36
CA ASP A 587 14.91 -12.40 22.61
C ASP A 587 13.54 -12.70 23.23
N VAL A 588 12.46 -12.18 22.65
CA VAL A 588 11.09 -12.43 23.13
C VAL A 588 10.72 -13.90 22.93
N ASP A 589 10.27 -14.54 24.01
CA ASP A 589 9.68 -15.88 23.94
C ASP A 589 8.27 -15.79 23.32
N PRO A 590 8.05 -16.33 22.09
CA PRO A 590 6.75 -16.25 21.43
C PRO A 590 5.64 -17.00 22.17
N ASP A 591 5.98 -18.03 22.95
CA ASP A 591 5.02 -18.87 23.67
C ASP A 591 4.76 -18.38 25.10
N SER A 592 5.20 -17.14 25.44
CA SER A 592 4.99 -16.56 26.76
C SER A 592 3.51 -16.47 27.13
N ALA A 593 3.12 -17.09 28.23
CA ALA A 593 1.75 -17.04 28.78
C ALA A 593 1.33 -15.62 29.25
N ARG A 594 2.28 -14.67 29.30
CA ARG A 594 2.07 -13.28 29.76
C ARG A 594 1.97 -12.29 28.60
N LEU A 595 1.89 -12.82 27.36
CA LEU A 595 1.74 -12.00 26.15
C LEU A 595 0.38 -11.32 26.15
N SER A 596 0.37 -10.05 25.82
CA SER A 596 -0.86 -9.26 25.64
C SER A 596 -0.70 -8.29 24.46
N VAL A 597 -1.84 -7.84 23.94
CA VAL A 597 -1.92 -6.78 22.93
C VAL A 597 -2.67 -5.61 23.52
N ARG A 598 -2.11 -4.40 23.43
CA ARG A 598 -2.74 -3.18 23.95
C ARG A 598 -3.74 -2.65 22.95
N VAL A 599 -5.02 -2.85 23.23
CA VAL A 599 -6.14 -2.40 22.42
C VAL A 599 -6.93 -1.34 23.17
N ARG A 600 -7.06 -0.14 22.62
CA ARG A 600 -7.76 1.00 23.24
C ARG A 600 -7.21 1.40 24.62
N GLY A 601 -5.92 1.16 24.87
CA GLY A 601 -5.27 1.46 26.14
C GLY A 601 -5.25 0.31 27.15
N ASP A 602 -6.02 -0.76 26.92
CA ASP A 602 -6.10 -1.92 27.81
C ASP A 602 -5.27 -3.09 27.26
N ASP A 603 -4.50 -3.74 28.11
CA ASP A 603 -3.72 -4.94 27.79
C ASP A 603 -4.63 -6.16 27.71
N GLN A 604 -4.95 -6.62 26.51
CA GLN A 604 -5.81 -7.77 26.24
C GLN A 604 -4.97 -9.05 26.14
N PRO A 605 -5.31 -10.13 26.86
CA PRO A 605 -4.55 -11.38 26.80
C PRO A 605 -4.51 -11.98 25.39
N ALA A 606 -3.33 -12.41 24.98
CA ALA A 606 -3.10 -13.05 23.71
C ALA A 606 -2.21 -14.29 23.87
N ARG A 607 -2.22 -15.16 22.87
CA ARG A 607 -1.25 -16.25 22.73
C ARG A 607 -0.35 -15.96 21.54
N GLY A 608 0.93 -16.16 21.72
CA GLY A 608 1.89 -16.08 20.65
C GLY A 608 2.28 -17.47 20.12
N SER A 609 2.95 -17.51 18.99
CA SER A 609 3.55 -18.72 18.43
C SER A 609 4.62 -18.36 17.40
N GLN A 610 5.67 -19.19 17.30
CA GLN A 610 6.63 -19.08 16.20
C GLN A 610 6.05 -19.62 14.89
N ALA A 611 5.17 -20.62 14.96
CA ALA A 611 4.53 -21.22 13.80
C ALA A 611 3.14 -20.61 13.55
N PRO A 612 2.66 -20.56 12.30
CA PRO A 612 1.30 -20.11 12.00
C PRO A 612 0.25 -21.02 12.66
N PHE A 613 -0.90 -20.42 13.00
CA PHE A 613 -1.98 -21.15 13.67
C PHE A 613 -2.75 -22.10 12.75
N TYR A 614 -2.61 -21.95 11.45
CA TYR A 614 -3.26 -22.80 10.45
C TYR A 614 -2.23 -23.52 9.57
N ASP A 615 -2.38 -24.85 9.43
CA ASP A 615 -1.59 -25.71 8.54
C ASP A 615 -0.08 -25.36 8.51
N SER A 616 0.55 -25.31 9.67
CA SER A 616 1.96 -24.94 9.83
C SER A 616 2.92 -25.80 8.97
N ALA A 617 2.53 -27.06 8.71
CA ALA A 617 3.31 -27.99 7.87
C ALA A 617 3.15 -27.72 6.36
N GLY A 618 2.18 -26.91 5.92
CA GLY A 618 1.93 -26.64 4.51
C GLY A 618 1.36 -27.84 3.74
N SER A 619 0.64 -28.73 4.40
CA SER A 619 0.06 -29.93 3.77
C SER A 619 -1.07 -29.57 2.80
N ARG A 620 -1.92 -28.60 3.17
CA ARG A 620 -3.06 -28.14 2.38
C ARG A 620 -2.62 -27.51 1.05
N VAL A 621 -1.64 -26.62 1.09
CA VAL A 621 -1.16 -25.91 -0.10
C VAL A 621 -0.42 -26.85 -1.08
N ARG A 622 0.18 -27.92 -0.56
CA ARG A 622 0.86 -28.92 -1.40
C ARG A 622 -0.13 -29.93 -2.00
N GLY A 623 -1.28 -30.13 -1.41
CA GLY A 623 -2.50 -30.84 -1.82
C GLY A 623 -2.34 -32.20 -2.42
#